data_010acc07b4e9e02a76e87f43ef654088
#
_entry.id   010acc07b4e9e02a76e87f43ef654088
#
_cell.length_a   1.000
_cell.length_b   1.000
_cell.length_c   1.000
_cell.angle_alpha   90.00
_cell.angle_beta   90.00
_cell.angle_gamma   90.00
#
_symmetry.space_group_name_H-M   'P 1'
#
loop_
_entity.id
_entity.type
_entity.pdbx_description
1 polymer ?
#
loop_
_entity_poly.entity_id
_entity_poly.type
_entity_poly.pdbx_seq_one_letter_code
_entity_poly.pdbx_strand_id
1 'polypeptide(L)'
;MSEENRTNAPEEELTQEDINSLKKIRMDKLEELKAKGKNPFEITKYDVTASCAEAKAQYEKLEAELKEQAGEDEEKLKELLEANRITVSVAGRVMSRRLMGKASFFDLRDKSDKVQVYLRMNEIGKEEFDDYKKGDIGDIVGIEGFVFRTKMGEISIHAQKLDRKSTRLN
;
A
#
# COMPACT_ATOMS: atom_id res chain seq x y z
N MET A 1 -21.38 40.42 20.93
CA MET A 1 -20.35 40.41 19.90
C MET A 1 -19.15 39.73 20.50
N SER A 2 -18.99 38.45 20.23
CA SER A 2 -17.87 37.64 20.71
C SER A 2 -16.86 37.55 19.57
N GLU A 3 -15.74 38.23 19.71
CA GLU A 3 -14.59 38.07 18.82
C GLU A 3 -13.99 36.69 19.07
N GLU A 4 -14.14 35.78 18.09
CA GLU A 4 -13.44 34.54 18.06
C GLU A 4 -11.96 34.78 17.84
N ASN A 5 -11.21 34.68 18.91
CA ASN A 5 -9.77 34.70 18.91
C ASN A 5 -9.26 33.41 18.25
N ARG A 6 -9.08 33.40 16.93
CA ARG A 6 -8.33 32.35 16.23
C ARG A 6 -6.86 32.51 16.59
N THR A 7 -6.43 31.81 17.59
CA THR A 7 -5.01 31.62 17.84
C THR A 7 -4.44 30.79 16.69
N ASN A 8 -3.83 31.47 15.71
CA ASN A 8 -2.88 30.85 14.80
C ASN A 8 -1.73 30.31 15.67
N ALA A 9 -1.66 29.00 15.80
CA ALA A 9 -0.44 28.36 16.26
C ALA A 9 0.67 28.72 15.25
N PRO A 10 1.84 29.18 15.70
CA PRO A 10 2.93 29.48 14.80
C PRO A 10 3.31 28.20 14.09
N GLU A 11 3.32 28.22 12.75
CA GLU A 11 3.99 27.21 11.95
C GLU A 11 5.47 27.27 12.38
N GLU A 12 5.93 26.30 13.16
CA GLU A 12 7.32 26.17 13.52
C GLU A 12 8.10 25.92 12.22
N GLU A 13 8.76 26.95 11.73
CA GLU A 13 9.69 26.82 10.62
C GLU A 13 10.80 25.86 11.03
N LEU A 14 10.93 24.73 10.33
CA LEU A 14 11.98 23.75 10.54
C LEU A 14 13.35 24.42 10.44
N THR A 15 14.15 24.29 11.46
CA THR A 15 15.52 24.82 11.46
C THR A 15 16.41 24.05 10.46
N GLN A 16 17.54 24.66 10.07
CA GLN A 16 18.52 23.99 9.21
C GLN A 16 19.06 22.69 9.84
N GLU A 17 19.12 22.63 11.16
CA GLU A 17 19.53 21.46 11.92
C GLU A 17 18.48 20.34 11.82
N ASP A 18 17.19 20.70 11.89
CA ASP A 18 16.08 19.75 11.71
C ASP A 18 16.07 19.18 10.28
N ILE A 19 16.28 20.02 9.30
CA ILE A 19 16.36 19.61 7.89
C ILE A 19 17.54 18.66 7.66
N ASN A 20 18.69 18.96 8.26
CA ASN A 20 19.89 18.13 8.14
C ASN A 20 19.73 16.78 8.83
N SER A 21 19.09 16.75 10.01
CA SER A 21 18.81 15.49 10.71
C SER A 21 17.81 14.62 9.97
N LEU A 22 16.76 15.20 9.38
CA LEU A 22 15.83 14.47 8.52
C LEU A 22 16.49 13.90 7.26
N LYS A 23 17.38 14.67 6.62
CA LYS A 23 18.16 14.20 5.47
C LYS A 23 19.06 13.02 5.85
N LYS A 24 19.74 13.11 6.99
CA LYS A 24 20.60 12.03 7.50
C LYS A 24 19.82 10.75 7.73
N ILE A 25 18.68 10.81 8.41
CA ILE A 25 17.81 9.65 8.65
C ILE A 25 17.39 8.98 7.34
N ARG A 26 17.06 9.78 6.32
CA ARG A 26 16.66 9.25 5.00
C ARG A 26 17.83 8.61 4.26
N MET A 27 19.01 9.20 4.34
CA MET A 27 20.22 8.62 3.75
C MET A 27 20.61 7.32 4.43
N ASP A 28 20.54 7.24 5.78
CA ASP A 28 20.81 6.01 6.51
C ASP A 28 19.84 4.89 6.11
N LYS A 29 18.55 5.20 5.95
CA LYS A 29 17.55 4.24 5.43
C LYS A 29 17.88 3.78 4.00
N LEU A 30 18.37 4.68 3.15
CA LEU A 30 18.78 4.34 1.79
C LEU A 30 20.00 3.43 1.77
N GLU A 31 21.00 3.71 2.61
CA GLU A 31 22.20 2.86 2.73
C GLU A 31 21.85 1.46 3.25
N GLU A 32 20.95 1.36 4.21
CA GLU A 32 20.45 0.08 4.71
C GLU A 32 19.76 -0.72 3.58
N LEU A 33 18.96 -0.08 2.75
CA LEU A 33 18.33 -0.71 1.59
C LEU A 33 19.35 -1.15 0.53
N LYS A 34 20.36 -0.34 0.27
CA LYS A 34 21.46 -0.69 -0.65
C LYS A 34 22.25 -1.90 -0.14
N ALA A 35 22.58 -1.94 1.15
CA ALA A 35 23.30 -3.05 1.77
C ALA A 35 22.51 -4.37 1.66
N LYS A 36 21.17 -4.31 1.64
CA LYS A 36 20.28 -5.46 1.42
C LYS A 36 20.07 -5.82 -0.05
N GLY A 37 20.76 -5.16 -0.99
CA GLY A 37 20.58 -5.35 -2.43
C GLY A 37 19.27 -4.78 -2.98
N LYS A 38 18.60 -3.91 -2.24
CA LYS A 38 17.31 -3.29 -2.59
C LYS A 38 17.44 -1.80 -2.84
N ASN A 39 18.43 -1.39 -3.63
CA ASN A 39 18.62 0.02 -3.93
C ASN A 39 17.45 0.56 -4.78
N PRO A 40 16.62 1.47 -4.26
CA PRO A 40 15.45 1.97 -5.00
C PRO A 40 15.81 2.81 -6.22
N PHE A 41 17.04 3.33 -6.31
CA PHE A 41 17.51 4.09 -7.50
C PHE A 41 17.97 3.20 -8.65
N GLU A 42 18.35 1.96 -8.38
CA GLU A 42 18.76 0.98 -9.39
C GLU A 42 17.57 0.25 -10.02
N ILE A 43 16.46 0.19 -9.29
CA ILE A 43 15.22 -0.42 -9.77
C ILE A 43 14.45 0.60 -10.62
N THR A 44 14.70 0.59 -11.93
CA THR A 44 14.09 1.54 -12.86
C THR A 44 12.74 1.09 -13.42
N LYS A 45 12.43 -0.21 -13.33
CA LYS A 45 11.22 -0.78 -13.91
C LYS A 45 10.57 -1.78 -12.96
N TYR A 46 9.25 -1.69 -12.83
CA TYR A 46 8.41 -2.65 -12.15
C TYR A 46 7.30 -3.11 -13.09
N ASP A 47 7.10 -4.42 -13.19
CA ASP A 47 6.09 -4.99 -14.08
C ASP A 47 4.71 -4.86 -13.45
N VAL A 48 4.01 -3.82 -13.85
CA VAL A 48 2.62 -3.54 -13.43
C VAL A 48 1.67 -4.23 -14.40
N THR A 49 0.82 -5.11 -13.90
CA THR A 49 -0.18 -5.83 -14.70
C THR A 49 -1.52 -5.12 -14.78
N ALA A 50 -1.81 -4.28 -13.79
CA ALA A 50 -3.05 -3.52 -13.70
C ALA A 50 -2.85 -2.22 -12.92
N SER A 51 -3.66 -1.21 -13.23
CA SER A 51 -3.81 -0.04 -12.37
C SER A 51 -4.74 -0.33 -11.19
N CYS A 52 -4.78 0.55 -10.19
CA CYS A 52 -5.70 0.40 -9.06
C CYS A 52 -7.16 0.35 -9.51
N ALA A 53 -7.55 1.20 -10.47
CA ALA A 53 -8.90 1.20 -11.03
C ALA A 53 -9.21 -0.09 -11.80
N GLU A 54 -8.28 -0.56 -12.62
CA GLU A 54 -8.43 -1.81 -13.38
C GLU A 54 -8.54 -3.02 -12.47
N ALA A 55 -7.74 -3.11 -11.40
CA ALA A 55 -7.81 -4.19 -10.43
C ALA A 55 -9.19 -4.26 -9.76
N LYS A 56 -9.73 -3.13 -9.35
CA LYS A 56 -11.09 -3.04 -8.79
C LYS A 56 -12.16 -3.45 -9.81
N ALA A 57 -12.08 -2.92 -11.03
CA ALA A 57 -13.06 -3.22 -12.09
C ALA A 57 -13.07 -4.69 -12.48
N GLN A 58 -11.91 -5.32 -12.58
CA GLN A 58 -11.78 -6.75 -12.86
C GLN A 58 -12.42 -7.60 -11.76
N TYR A 59 -12.20 -7.22 -10.50
CA TYR A 59 -12.79 -7.92 -9.37
C TYR A 59 -14.32 -7.76 -9.34
N GLU A 60 -14.84 -6.56 -9.53
CA GLU A 60 -16.28 -6.30 -9.55
C GLU A 60 -16.98 -7.10 -10.66
N LYS A 61 -16.36 -7.16 -11.83
CA LYS A 61 -16.86 -7.96 -12.95
C LYS A 61 -16.88 -9.45 -12.62
N LEU A 62 -15.78 -9.98 -12.09
CA LEU A 62 -15.70 -11.38 -11.68
C LEU A 62 -16.72 -11.69 -10.58
N GLU A 63 -16.83 -10.84 -9.58
CA GLU A 63 -17.78 -11.02 -8.49
C GLU A 63 -19.23 -11.08 -9.00
N ALA A 64 -19.60 -10.20 -9.93
CA ALA A 64 -20.92 -10.21 -10.55
C ALA A 64 -21.21 -11.50 -11.33
N GLU A 65 -20.26 -11.97 -12.14
CA GLU A 65 -20.35 -13.22 -12.88
C GLU A 65 -20.51 -14.44 -11.96
N LEU A 66 -19.72 -14.48 -10.87
CA LEU A 66 -19.77 -15.57 -9.91
C LEU A 66 -21.02 -15.53 -9.02
N LYS A 67 -21.56 -14.35 -8.73
CA LYS A 67 -22.86 -14.21 -8.05
C LYS A 67 -24.00 -14.80 -8.88
N GLU A 68 -24.00 -14.60 -10.19
CA GLU A 68 -24.98 -15.22 -11.07
C GLU A 68 -24.90 -16.76 -11.04
N GLN A 69 -23.68 -17.31 -10.95
CA GLN A 69 -23.47 -18.77 -10.88
C GLN A 69 -23.80 -19.36 -9.51
N ALA A 70 -23.52 -18.62 -8.44
CA ALA A 70 -23.77 -19.06 -7.06
C ALA A 70 -25.25 -18.92 -6.65
N GLY A 71 -25.98 -18.00 -7.28
CA GLY A 71 -27.34 -17.66 -6.89
C GLY A 71 -27.38 -17.00 -5.50
N GLU A 72 -28.22 -17.51 -4.61
CA GLU A 72 -28.35 -17.00 -3.22
C GLU A 72 -27.40 -17.68 -2.20
N ASP A 73 -26.53 -18.59 -2.68
CA ASP A 73 -25.61 -19.35 -1.83
C ASP A 73 -24.30 -18.58 -1.61
N GLU A 74 -24.19 -17.96 -0.44
CA GLU A 74 -23.00 -17.19 -0.06
C GLU A 74 -21.75 -18.05 0.13
N GLU A 75 -21.88 -19.29 0.60
CA GLU A 75 -20.74 -20.19 0.79
C GLU A 75 -20.17 -20.61 -0.55
N LYS A 76 -21.04 -20.94 -1.49
CA LYS A 76 -20.66 -21.27 -2.87
C LYS A 76 -20.00 -20.08 -3.56
N LEU A 77 -20.49 -18.87 -3.32
CA LEU A 77 -19.87 -17.65 -3.85
C LEU A 77 -18.43 -17.47 -3.32
N LYS A 78 -18.21 -17.69 -2.03
CA LYS A 78 -16.86 -17.63 -1.43
C LYS A 78 -15.92 -18.66 -2.05
N GLU A 79 -16.37 -19.90 -2.20
CA GLU A 79 -15.57 -20.95 -2.82
C GLU A 79 -15.21 -20.60 -4.27
N LEU A 80 -16.14 -20.08 -5.04
CA LEU A 80 -15.93 -19.64 -6.42
C LEU A 80 -14.96 -18.47 -6.50
N LEU A 81 -15.05 -17.50 -5.60
CA LEU A 81 -14.12 -16.37 -5.52
C LEU A 81 -12.71 -16.81 -5.13
N GLU A 82 -12.58 -17.76 -4.21
CA GLU A 82 -11.29 -18.33 -3.84
C GLU A 82 -10.64 -19.15 -4.97
N ALA A 83 -11.45 -19.90 -5.71
CA ALA A 83 -10.99 -20.68 -6.85
C ALA A 83 -10.58 -19.80 -8.06
N ASN A 84 -11.18 -18.64 -8.21
CA ASN A 84 -10.97 -17.71 -9.34
C ASN A 84 -10.26 -16.41 -8.91
N ARG A 85 -9.33 -16.47 -7.97
CA ARG A 85 -8.59 -15.31 -7.52
C ARG A 85 -7.89 -14.57 -8.65
N ILE A 86 -8.04 -13.25 -8.67
CA ILE A 86 -7.33 -12.37 -9.60
C ILE A 86 -6.04 -11.91 -8.95
N THR A 87 -4.91 -12.37 -9.46
CA THR A 87 -3.59 -11.88 -9.05
C THR A 87 -3.20 -10.69 -9.90
N VAL A 88 -2.84 -9.61 -9.25
CA VAL A 88 -2.42 -8.37 -9.90
C VAL A 88 -1.09 -7.88 -9.33
N SER A 89 -0.37 -7.13 -10.15
CA SER A 89 0.82 -6.39 -9.75
C SER A 89 0.55 -4.92 -9.97
N VAL A 90 0.56 -4.15 -8.90
CA VAL A 90 0.27 -2.71 -8.92
C VAL A 90 1.39 -1.94 -8.25
N ALA A 91 1.61 -0.73 -8.70
CA ALA A 91 2.57 0.19 -8.09
C ALA A 91 1.91 1.54 -7.84
N GLY A 92 2.26 2.16 -6.73
CA GLY A 92 1.70 3.45 -6.37
C GLY A 92 2.33 4.02 -5.12
N ARG A 93 1.74 5.08 -4.64
CA ARG A 93 2.19 5.82 -3.46
C ARG A 93 1.39 5.41 -2.23
N VAL A 94 2.08 5.13 -1.13
CA VAL A 94 1.45 4.88 0.17
C VAL A 94 0.89 6.20 0.70
N MET A 95 -0.43 6.27 0.85
CA MET A 95 -1.12 7.49 1.30
C MET A 95 -1.43 7.48 2.79
N SER A 96 -1.84 6.33 3.32
CA SER A 96 -2.12 6.14 4.74
C SER A 96 -1.73 4.73 5.16
N ARG A 97 -1.44 4.56 6.44
CA ARG A 97 -0.99 3.28 6.96
C ARG A 97 -1.55 3.04 8.35
N ARG A 98 -2.06 1.84 8.57
CA ARG A 98 -2.51 1.35 9.87
C ARG A 98 -1.79 0.06 10.20
N LEU A 99 -0.96 0.08 11.22
CA LEU A 99 -0.26 -1.10 11.74
C LEU A 99 -1.11 -1.80 12.80
N MET A 100 -1.23 -3.11 12.70
CA MET A 100 -1.98 -3.97 13.62
C MET A 100 -1.16 -5.22 13.96
N GLY A 101 -0.14 -5.06 14.83
CA GLY A 101 0.74 -6.16 15.21
C GLY A 101 1.52 -6.72 14.02
N LYS A 102 1.21 -7.94 13.61
CA LYS A 102 1.85 -8.65 12.46
C LYS A 102 1.15 -8.43 11.12
N ALA A 103 0.22 -7.51 11.06
CA ALA A 103 -0.52 -7.14 9.86
C ALA A 103 -0.58 -5.62 9.71
N SER A 104 -0.84 -5.17 8.50
CA SER A 104 -1.06 -3.76 8.22
C SER A 104 -2.07 -3.59 7.10
N PHE A 105 -2.87 -2.53 7.21
CA PHE A 105 -3.63 -1.99 6.10
C PHE A 105 -3.02 -0.67 5.65
N PHE A 106 -2.92 -0.45 4.36
CA PHE A 106 -2.52 0.84 3.81
C PHE A 106 -3.27 1.15 2.53
N ASP A 107 -3.39 2.43 2.23
CA ASP A 107 -3.95 2.91 0.99
C ASP A 107 -2.83 3.14 -0.03
N LEU A 108 -2.92 2.49 -1.16
CA LEU A 108 -2.04 2.66 -2.31
C LEU A 108 -2.76 3.47 -3.38
N ARG A 109 -2.16 4.54 -3.83
CA ARG A 109 -2.71 5.40 -4.87
C ARG A 109 -1.79 5.46 -6.08
N ASP A 110 -2.36 5.22 -7.24
CA ASP A 110 -1.73 5.47 -8.52
C ASP A 110 -2.43 6.61 -9.28
N LYS A 111 -2.17 6.75 -10.58
CA LYS A 111 -2.80 7.78 -11.41
C LYS A 111 -4.30 7.57 -11.61
N SER A 112 -4.77 6.34 -11.51
CA SER A 112 -6.14 5.96 -11.81
C SER A 112 -7.06 6.07 -10.61
N ASP A 113 -6.66 5.52 -9.47
CA ASP A 113 -7.49 5.44 -8.27
C ASP A 113 -6.65 5.05 -7.05
N LYS A 114 -7.33 4.85 -5.95
CA LYS A 114 -6.80 4.36 -4.68
C LYS A 114 -7.34 2.96 -4.39
N VAL A 115 -6.50 2.08 -3.88
CA VAL A 115 -6.90 0.76 -3.42
C VAL A 115 -6.33 0.50 -2.03
N GLN A 116 -7.12 -0.18 -1.19
CA GLN A 116 -6.63 -0.65 0.10
C GLN A 116 -5.76 -1.90 -0.11
N VAL A 117 -4.66 -2.00 0.62
CA VAL A 117 -3.78 -3.16 0.60
C VAL A 117 -3.71 -3.77 1.99
N TYR A 118 -3.88 -5.08 2.06
CA TYR A 118 -3.71 -5.88 3.26
C TYR A 118 -2.38 -6.62 3.21
N LEU A 119 -1.55 -6.37 4.21
CA LEU A 119 -0.19 -6.89 4.29
C LEU A 119 -0.03 -7.73 5.56
N ARG A 120 0.48 -8.94 5.43
CA ARG A 120 0.75 -9.83 6.58
C ARG A 120 2.22 -10.21 6.62
N MET A 121 2.82 -10.14 7.82
CA MET A 121 4.21 -10.53 8.05
C MET A 121 4.50 -11.97 7.60
N ASN A 122 3.57 -12.89 7.87
CA ASN A 122 3.75 -14.31 7.54
C ASN A 122 3.80 -14.59 6.04
N GLU A 123 3.27 -13.70 5.21
CA GLU A 123 3.20 -13.90 3.76
C GLU A 123 4.36 -13.24 3.03
N ILE A 124 4.74 -12.03 3.43
CA ILE A 124 5.84 -11.30 2.80
C ILE A 124 7.19 -11.57 3.45
N GLY A 125 7.20 -12.13 4.67
CA GLY A 125 8.38 -12.33 5.48
C GLY A 125 8.63 -11.22 6.49
N LYS A 126 9.28 -11.56 7.60
CA LYS A 126 9.57 -10.63 8.70
C LYS A 126 10.45 -9.47 8.24
N GLU A 127 11.49 -9.75 7.45
CA GLU A 127 12.42 -8.74 6.95
C GLU A 127 11.73 -7.71 6.08
N GLU A 128 10.93 -8.15 5.11
CA GLU A 128 10.15 -7.27 4.23
C GLU A 128 9.14 -6.44 5.02
N PHE A 129 8.49 -7.04 6.01
CA PHE A 129 7.53 -6.34 6.86
C PHE A 129 8.20 -5.30 7.75
N ASP A 130 9.37 -5.58 8.30
CA ASP A 130 10.16 -4.63 9.09
C ASP A 130 10.65 -3.47 8.21
N ASP A 131 11.08 -3.74 6.99
CA ASP A 131 11.45 -2.70 6.02
C ASP A 131 10.26 -1.81 5.65
N TYR A 132 9.09 -2.40 5.49
CA TYR A 132 7.85 -1.66 5.27
C TYR A 132 7.50 -0.75 6.46
N LYS A 133 7.64 -1.23 7.69
CA LYS A 133 7.39 -0.42 8.90
C LYS A 133 8.31 0.81 9.00
N LYS A 134 9.56 0.67 8.57
CA LYS A 134 10.54 1.76 8.52
C LYS A 134 10.27 2.76 7.41
N GLY A 135 9.44 2.40 6.44
CA GLY A 135 9.06 3.26 5.32
C GLY A 135 8.24 4.47 5.75
N ASP A 136 8.21 5.47 4.89
CA ASP A 136 7.47 6.71 5.11
C ASP A 136 6.17 6.73 4.27
N ILE A 137 5.17 7.46 4.76
CA ILE A 137 3.99 7.78 3.95
C ILE A 137 4.44 8.64 2.77
N GLY A 138 3.98 8.31 1.57
CA GLY A 138 4.41 8.93 0.33
C GLY A 138 5.49 8.15 -0.42
N ASP A 139 6.00 7.07 0.15
CA ASP A 139 6.91 6.16 -0.56
C ASP A 139 6.19 5.46 -1.71
N ILE A 140 6.92 5.21 -2.78
CA ILE A 140 6.42 4.43 -3.91
C ILE A 140 6.76 2.97 -3.68
N VAL A 141 5.74 2.13 -3.70
CA VAL A 141 5.87 0.68 -3.54
C VAL A 141 5.17 -0.05 -4.67
N GLY A 142 5.70 -1.20 -5.03
CA GLY A 142 5.06 -2.16 -5.90
C GLY A 142 4.58 -3.35 -5.06
N ILE A 143 3.38 -3.81 -5.31
CA ILE A 143 2.80 -4.99 -4.65
C ILE A 143 2.28 -5.98 -5.67
N GLU A 144 2.42 -7.24 -5.34
CA GLU A 144 1.83 -8.36 -6.08
C GLU A 144 0.96 -9.15 -5.10
N GLY A 145 -0.26 -9.40 -5.48
CA GLY A 145 -1.20 -10.13 -4.66
C GLY A 145 -2.54 -10.34 -5.35
N PHE A 146 -3.48 -10.93 -4.64
CA PHE A 146 -4.81 -11.18 -5.16
C PHE A 146 -5.82 -10.16 -4.63
N VAL A 147 -6.81 -9.84 -5.45
CA VAL A 147 -7.90 -8.93 -5.12
C VAL A 147 -8.98 -9.67 -4.34
N PHE A 148 -9.48 -9.08 -3.27
CA PHE A 148 -10.56 -9.62 -2.46
C PHE A 148 -11.43 -8.51 -1.89
N ARG A 149 -12.58 -8.88 -1.33
CA ARG A 149 -13.44 -7.95 -0.60
C ARG A 149 -13.33 -8.22 0.89
N THR A 150 -13.08 -7.17 1.67
CA THR A 150 -13.04 -7.26 3.14
C THR A 150 -14.44 -7.43 3.71
N LYS A 151 -14.52 -7.83 4.98
CA LYS A 151 -15.80 -7.93 5.71
C LYS A 151 -16.58 -6.61 5.75
N MET A 152 -15.89 -5.49 5.65
CA MET A 152 -16.49 -4.15 5.59
C MET A 152 -16.97 -3.76 4.18
N GLY A 153 -16.77 -4.61 3.19
CA GLY A 153 -17.18 -4.38 1.81
C GLY A 153 -16.18 -3.62 0.96
N GLU A 154 -14.99 -3.32 1.46
CA GLU A 154 -13.92 -2.65 0.72
C GLU A 154 -13.19 -3.63 -0.19
N ILE A 155 -13.01 -3.27 -1.48
CA ILE A 155 -12.17 -4.04 -2.40
C ILE A 155 -10.71 -3.74 -2.06
N SER A 156 -9.95 -4.79 -1.76
CA SER A 156 -8.58 -4.71 -1.30
C SER A 156 -7.69 -5.70 -2.02
N ILE A 157 -6.38 -5.47 -1.97
CA ILE A 157 -5.38 -6.41 -2.47
C ILE A 157 -4.70 -7.07 -1.27
N HIS A 158 -4.73 -8.40 -1.24
CA HIS A 158 -3.98 -9.18 -0.27
C HIS A 158 -2.55 -9.36 -0.80
N ALA A 159 -1.62 -8.58 -0.30
CA ALA A 159 -0.25 -8.56 -0.79
C ALA A 159 0.51 -9.85 -0.42
N GLN A 160 1.10 -10.47 -1.42
CA GLN A 160 1.98 -11.63 -1.27
C GLN A 160 3.44 -11.25 -1.43
N LYS A 161 3.72 -10.17 -2.17
CA LYS A 161 5.04 -9.58 -2.35
C LYS A 161 4.96 -8.06 -2.27
N LEU A 162 6.01 -7.46 -1.73
CA LEU A 162 6.16 -6.02 -1.59
C LEU A 162 7.55 -5.60 -2.04
N ASP A 163 7.61 -4.66 -2.99
CA ASP A 163 8.83 -4.01 -3.43
C ASP A 163 8.77 -2.51 -3.17
N ARG A 164 9.74 -2.00 -2.46
CA ARG A 164 9.89 -0.57 -2.23
C ARG A 164 10.70 0.06 -3.35
N LYS A 165 10.09 0.95 -4.14
CA LYS A 165 10.67 1.52 -5.35
C LYS A 165 11.42 2.82 -5.12
N SER A 166 10.97 3.66 -4.19
CA SER A 166 11.55 4.98 -3.95
C SER A 166 11.31 5.44 -2.53
N THR A 167 12.32 6.03 -1.96
CA THR A 167 12.22 6.79 -0.71
C THR A 167 12.08 8.26 -1.09
N ARG A 168 11.10 8.94 -0.52
CA ARG A 168 10.94 10.38 -0.72
C ARG A 168 12.09 11.13 -0.07
N LEU A 169 12.98 11.70 -0.88
CA LEU A 169 14.14 12.49 -0.46
C LEU A 169 13.84 14.00 -0.60
N ASN A 170 12.79 14.51 -0.01
CA ASN A 170 12.52 15.95 -0.02
C ASN A 170 12.65 16.54 1.37
#